data_0f3ed3e2984dd140910c18c5989e243a
#
_entry.id   0f3ed3e2984dd140910c18c5989e243a
#
_cell.length_a   1.000
_cell.length_b   1.000
_cell.length_c   1.000
_cell.angle_alpha   90.00
_cell.angle_beta   90.00
_cell.angle_gamma   90.00
#
_symmetry.space_group_name_H-M   'P 1'
#
loop_
_entity.id
_entity.type
_entity.pdbx_description
1 polymer ?
#
loop_
_entity_poly.entity_id
_entity_poly.type
_entity_poly.pdbx_seq_one_letter_code
_entity_poly.pdbx_strand_id
1 'polypeptide(L)'
;MDLEKFSAAAEAIGVLGLKVSQHGTVIAHKTWDEECRRNVYSASKSVTSCAVGFAVQEGLLSLEERLVDAFPQDLPEAISENLERATVRDLLTMCLGQEHGELMGAQRPLYKERDWVKLALSFPFTDAPNTKFVYNNVGPYLAGVLVQRRSGCDLVSYLTPRLFEHLGIVRPTWEIDPLGRTFGAGGLF
;
A
#
# COMPACT_ATOMS: atom_id res chain seq x y z
N MET A 1 -32.10 -9.78 -0.96
CA MET A 1 -31.31 -10.31 -2.11
C MET A 1 -31.19 -11.82 -1.92
N ASP A 2 -31.54 -12.59 -2.94
CA ASP A 2 -31.33 -14.04 -2.91
C ASP A 2 -29.86 -14.36 -3.17
N LEU A 3 -29.23 -15.07 -2.24
CA LEU A 3 -27.82 -15.43 -2.29
C LEU A 3 -27.58 -16.94 -2.48
N GLU A 4 -28.62 -17.76 -2.74
CA GLU A 4 -28.47 -19.22 -2.75
C GLU A 4 -27.45 -19.68 -3.80
N LYS A 5 -27.61 -19.26 -5.07
CA LYS A 5 -26.67 -19.61 -6.16
C LYS A 5 -25.27 -19.06 -5.90
N PHE A 6 -25.18 -17.81 -5.43
CA PHE A 6 -23.90 -17.19 -5.06
C PHE A 6 -23.24 -17.96 -3.91
N SER A 7 -24.01 -18.34 -2.88
CA SER A 7 -23.49 -19.02 -1.70
C SER A 7 -22.83 -20.36 -2.05
N ALA A 8 -23.46 -21.17 -2.88
CA ALA A 8 -22.89 -22.45 -3.31
C ALA A 8 -21.58 -22.29 -4.08
N ALA A 9 -21.53 -21.31 -5.00
CA ALA A 9 -20.30 -21.01 -5.75
C ALA A 9 -19.21 -20.43 -4.83
N ALA A 10 -19.55 -19.55 -3.91
CA ALA A 10 -18.63 -18.93 -2.98
C ALA A 10 -17.99 -19.97 -2.03
N GLU A 11 -18.78 -20.90 -1.51
CA GLU A 11 -18.29 -21.97 -0.65
C GLU A 11 -17.32 -22.89 -1.39
N ALA A 12 -17.61 -23.20 -2.66
CA ALA A 12 -16.76 -24.08 -3.49
C ALA A 12 -15.37 -23.48 -3.77
N ILE A 13 -15.21 -22.15 -3.73
CA ILE A 13 -13.93 -21.45 -3.95
C ILE A 13 -13.31 -20.89 -2.66
N GLY A 14 -13.84 -21.26 -1.48
CA GLY A 14 -13.29 -20.89 -0.19
C GLY A 14 -13.48 -19.42 0.20
N VAL A 15 -14.59 -18.79 -0.22
CA VAL A 15 -14.96 -17.45 0.28
C VAL A 15 -15.26 -17.52 1.78
N LEU A 16 -14.66 -16.64 2.56
CA LEU A 16 -14.76 -16.65 4.02
C LEU A 16 -15.91 -15.77 4.53
N GLY A 17 -16.23 -14.71 3.82
CA GLY A 17 -17.29 -13.80 4.19
C GLY A 17 -17.74 -12.93 3.02
N LEU A 18 -19.00 -12.49 3.07
CA LEU A 18 -19.61 -11.56 2.13
C LEU A 18 -20.39 -10.51 2.90
N LYS A 19 -20.21 -9.27 2.52
CA LYS A 19 -21.04 -8.15 2.94
C LYS A 19 -21.40 -7.30 1.72
N VAL A 20 -22.66 -7.11 1.46
CA VAL A 20 -23.15 -6.25 0.37
C VAL A 20 -23.82 -5.04 0.98
N SER A 21 -23.38 -3.87 0.57
CA SER A 21 -23.96 -2.59 0.99
C SER A 21 -24.47 -1.83 -0.24
N GLN A 22 -25.65 -1.23 -0.12
CA GLN A 22 -26.23 -0.36 -1.14
C GLN A 22 -26.78 0.90 -0.47
N HIS A 23 -26.37 2.07 -0.93
CA HIS A 23 -26.75 3.36 -0.35
C HIS A 23 -26.57 3.43 1.18
N GLY A 24 -25.44 2.92 1.68
CA GLY A 24 -25.12 2.88 3.11
C GLY A 24 -25.84 1.80 3.93
N THR A 25 -26.79 1.06 3.34
CA THR A 25 -27.53 -0.02 4.01
C THR A 25 -26.95 -1.38 3.64
N VAL A 26 -26.69 -2.22 4.66
CA VAL A 26 -26.28 -3.62 4.42
C VAL A 26 -27.51 -4.41 3.96
N ILE A 27 -27.48 -4.87 2.70
CA ILE A 27 -28.60 -5.63 2.10
C ILE A 27 -28.35 -7.14 2.06
N ALA A 28 -27.13 -7.59 2.29
CA ALA A 28 -26.78 -8.98 2.50
C ALA A 28 -25.51 -9.11 3.32
N HIS A 29 -25.46 -10.12 4.18
CA HIS A 29 -24.27 -10.51 4.96
C HIS A 29 -24.30 -12.03 5.17
N LYS A 30 -23.19 -12.69 4.87
CA LYS A 30 -23.00 -14.12 5.12
C LYS A 30 -21.53 -14.39 5.45
N THR A 31 -21.30 -15.27 6.41
CA THR A 31 -19.98 -15.78 6.78
C THR A 31 -19.96 -17.29 6.62
N TRP A 32 -18.84 -17.83 6.15
CA TRP A 32 -18.58 -19.27 6.01
C TRP A 32 -17.50 -19.76 6.98
N ASP A 33 -16.86 -18.83 7.68
CA ASP A 33 -15.79 -19.12 8.64
C ASP A 33 -15.96 -18.24 9.89
N GLU A 34 -15.28 -18.62 10.97
CA GLU A 34 -15.25 -17.82 12.19
C GLU A 34 -14.65 -16.43 11.94
N GLU A 35 -15.20 -15.43 12.58
CA GLU A 35 -14.67 -14.08 12.51
C GLU A 35 -13.34 -14.05 13.26
N CYS A 36 -12.26 -13.82 12.53
CA CYS A 36 -10.93 -13.69 13.08
C CYS A 36 -10.12 -12.65 12.32
N ARG A 37 -9.03 -12.20 12.95
CA ARG A 37 -8.10 -11.28 12.32
C ARG A 37 -7.32 -11.99 11.21
N ARG A 38 -7.27 -11.38 10.04
CA ARG A 38 -6.61 -11.94 8.86
C ARG A 38 -5.73 -10.90 8.20
N ASN A 39 -4.66 -11.36 7.57
CA ASN A 39 -3.89 -10.53 6.65
C ASN A 39 -4.78 -10.13 5.47
N VAL A 40 -4.97 -8.83 5.27
CA VAL A 40 -5.75 -8.34 4.13
C VAL A 40 -4.91 -8.16 2.87
N TYR A 41 -3.63 -8.60 2.92
CA TYR A 41 -2.71 -8.55 1.78
C TYR A 41 -2.73 -7.19 1.07
N SER A 42 -2.91 -7.20 -0.25
CA SER A 42 -2.88 -5.98 -1.07
C SER A 42 -4.04 -5.02 -0.85
N ALA A 43 -5.10 -5.39 -0.14
CA ALA A 43 -6.12 -4.43 0.30
C ALA A 43 -5.51 -3.37 1.24
N SER A 44 -4.39 -3.67 1.91
CA SER A 44 -3.57 -2.71 2.66
C SER A 44 -3.19 -1.46 1.86
N LYS A 45 -2.99 -1.59 0.55
CA LYS A 45 -2.64 -0.46 -0.34
C LYS A 45 -3.70 0.63 -0.36
N SER A 46 -4.98 0.26 -0.27
CA SER A 46 -6.08 1.22 -0.16
C SER A 46 -6.00 2.02 1.14
N VAL A 47 -5.62 1.35 2.23
CA VAL A 47 -5.42 2.00 3.54
C VAL A 47 -4.20 2.93 3.51
N THR A 48 -3.11 2.52 2.87
CA THR A 48 -1.94 3.39 2.62
C THR A 48 -2.30 4.60 1.76
N SER A 49 -3.13 4.40 0.73
CA SER A 49 -3.64 5.52 -0.08
C SER A 49 -4.45 6.52 0.75
N CYS A 50 -5.26 6.05 1.71
CA CYS A 50 -5.94 6.94 2.66
C CYS A 50 -4.92 7.72 3.52
N ALA A 51 -3.84 7.08 3.99
CA ALA A 51 -2.79 7.76 4.73
C ALA A 51 -2.15 8.89 3.91
N VAL A 52 -1.85 8.63 2.63
CA VAL A 52 -1.36 9.67 1.71
C VAL A 52 -2.39 10.79 1.55
N GLY A 53 -3.67 10.45 1.39
CA GLY A 53 -4.75 11.44 1.28
C GLY A 53 -4.83 12.38 2.49
N PHE A 54 -4.75 11.84 3.70
CA PHE A 54 -4.68 12.65 4.93
C PHE A 54 -3.42 13.51 4.97
N ALA A 55 -2.26 12.94 4.61
CA ALA A 55 -1.00 13.68 4.62
C ALA A 55 -0.99 14.84 3.60
N VAL A 56 -1.62 14.66 2.43
CA VAL A 56 -1.83 15.76 1.46
C VAL A 56 -2.76 16.82 2.05
N GLN A 57 -3.87 16.44 2.66
CA GLN A 57 -4.81 17.37 3.29
C GLN A 57 -4.14 18.19 4.42
N GLU A 58 -3.22 17.57 5.15
CA GLU A 58 -2.46 18.18 6.25
C GLU A 58 -1.25 19.00 5.76
N GLY A 59 -0.98 19.03 4.44
CA GLY A 59 0.13 19.75 3.85
C GLY A 59 1.50 19.12 4.12
N LEU A 60 1.55 17.85 4.53
CA LEU A 60 2.79 17.13 4.83
C LEU A 60 3.52 16.67 3.56
N LEU A 61 2.81 16.46 2.48
CA LEU A 61 3.35 16.07 1.18
C LEU A 61 2.43 16.52 0.03
N SER A 62 2.97 16.48 -1.20
CA SER A 62 2.21 16.76 -2.42
C SER A 62 2.27 15.56 -3.37
N LEU A 63 1.21 15.32 -4.12
CA LEU A 63 1.21 14.30 -5.17
C LEU A 63 2.16 14.64 -6.32
N GLU A 64 2.45 15.92 -6.53
CA GLU A 64 3.35 16.42 -7.57
C GLU A 64 4.81 16.51 -7.10
N GLU A 65 5.09 16.15 -5.83
CA GLU A 65 6.45 16.11 -5.30
C GLU A 65 7.25 15.03 -6.02
N ARG A 66 8.44 15.37 -6.53
CA ARG A 66 9.32 14.42 -7.22
C ARG A 66 9.97 13.47 -6.20
N LEU A 67 10.17 12.22 -6.60
CA LEU A 67 10.79 11.22 -5.72
C LEU A 67 12.22 11.60 -5.32
N VAL A 68 12.96 12.26 -6.21
CA VAL A 68 14.31 12.75 -5.91
C VAL A 68 14.34 13.82 -4.82
N ASP A 69 13.26 14.61 -4.69
CA ASP A 69 13.11 15.61 -3.63
C ASP A 69 12.56 14.98 -2.34
N ALA A 70 11.70 13.97 -2.46
CA ALA A 70 11.09 13.26 -1.33
C ALA A 70 12.07 12.33 -0.61
N PHE A 71 13.05 11.74 -1.34
CA PHE A 71 13.99 10.75 -0.84
C PHE A 71 15.48 11.10 -1.13
N PRO A 72 15.94 12.32 -0.85
CA PRO A 72 17.29 12.78 -1.30
C PRO A 72 18.44 11.98 -0.71
N GLN A 73 18.24 11.30 0.42
CA GLN A 73 19.28 10.51 1.10
C GLN A 73 19.30 9.03 0.69
N ASP A 74 18.33 8.60 -0.12
CA ASP A 74 18.14 7.20 -0.49
C ASP A 74 18.37 6.95 -1.98
N LEU A 75 18.74 7.99 -2.73
CA LEU A 75 18.93 7.92 -4.18
C LEU A 75 20.13 7.04 -4.55
N PRO A 76 20.06 6.31 -5.67
CA PRO A 76 21.20 5.62 -6.22
C PRO A 76 22.26 6.63 -6.73
N GLU A 77 23.51 6.17 -6.90
CA GLU A 77 24.59 7.01 -7.44
C GLU A 77 24.28 7.57 -8.83
N ALA A 78 23.63 6.78 -9.67
CA ALA A 78 23.19 7.19 -11.01
C ALA A 78 21.66 7.35 -11.02
N ILE A 79 21.20 8.58 -11.16
CA ILE A 79 19.78 8.91 -11.27
C ILE A 79 19.40 8.94 -12.75
N SER A 80 18.49 8.06 -13.16
CA SER A 80 17.94 8.09 -14.53
C SER A 80 16.99 9.27 -14.73
N GLU A 81 16.84 9.72 -15.98
CA GLU A 81 15.86 10.77 -16.34
C GLU A 81 14.43 10.37 -15.90
N ASN A 82 14.07 9.09 -15.99
CA ASN A 82 12.76 8.60 -15.58
C ASN A 82 12.56 8.69 -14.05
N LEU A 83 13.57 8.32 -13.24
CA LEU A 83 13.51 8.49 -11.78
C LEU A 83 13.45 9.97 -11.40
N GLU A 84 14.19 10.83 -12.08
CA GLU A 84 14.18 12.27 -11.82
C GLU A 84 12.79 12.90 -12.04
N ARG A 85 12.01 12.36 -12.98
CA ARG A 85 10.67 12.83 -13.34
C ARG A 85 9.56 12.18 -12.51
N ALA A 86 9.82 11.04 -11.87
CA ALA A 86 8.81 10.30 -11.10
C ALA A 86 8.34 11.09 -9.88
N THR A 87 7.04 11.01 -9.60
CA THR A 87 6.36 11.76 -8.54
C THR A 87 5.67 10.84 -7.53
N VAL A 88 5.21 11.40 -6.43
CA VAL A 88 4.39 10.69 -5.44
C VAL A 88 3.10 10.15 -6.06
N ARG A 89 2.52 10.84 -7.06
CA ARG A 89 1.37 10.35 -7.83
C ARG A 89 1.65 9.02 -8.50
N ASP A 90 2.84 8.87 -9.11
CA ASP A 90 3.22 7.65 -9.83
C ASP A 90 3.38 6.44 -8.91
N LEU A 91 3.71 6.65 -7.62
CA LEU A 91 3.70 5.61 -6.60
C LEU A 91 2.29 5.02 -6.39
N LEU A 92 1.26 5.87 -6.39
CA LEU A 92 -0.13 5.48 -6.12
C LEU A 92 -0.82 4.86 -7.33
N THR A 93 -0.43 5.26 -8.53
CA THR A 93 -1.03 4.79 -9.78
C THR A 93 -0.38 3.53 -10.34
N MET A 94 0.73 3.05 -9.72
CA MET A 94 1.55 1.94 -10.21
C MET A 94 2.10 2.18 -11.62
N CYS A 95 2.32 3.44 -11.96
CA CYS A 95 2.89 3.89 -13.22
C CYS A 95 4.28 4.51 -13.01
N LEU A 96 5.06 3.94 -12.09
CA LEU A 96 6.34 4.45 -11.62
C LEU A 96 7.44 4.41 -12.70
N GLY A 97 7.26 3.59 -13.73
CA GLY A 97 8.24 3.40 -14.81
C GLY A 97 9.24 2.27 -14.57
N GLN A 98 9.07 1.48 -13.51
CA GLN A 98 9.86 0.26 -13.31
C GLN A 98 9.36 -0.87 -14.20
N GLU A 99 10.29 -1.66 -14.76
CA GLU A 99 9.97 -2.71 -15.73
C GLU A 99 9.17 -3.87 -15.13
N HIS A 100 9.49 -4.23 -13.89
CA HIS A 100 8.92 -5.39 -13.21
C HIS A 100 8.30 -5.03 -11.87
N GLY A 101 7.42 -5.91 -11.39
CA GLY A 101 6.90 -5.84 -10.03
C GLY A 101 7.94 -6.28 -9.02
N GLU A 102 8.33 -5.38 -8.13
CA GLU A 102 9.35 -5.59 -7.10
C GLU A 102 8.76 -5.54 -5.69
N LEU A 103 9.56 -5.95 -4.69
CA LEU A 103 9.16 -6.12 -3.29
C LEU A 103 7.98 -7.08 -3.11
N MET A 104 7.81 -8.03 -4.03
CA MET A 104 6.78 -9.06 -3.94
C MET A 104 7.09 -10.08 -2.84
N GLY A 105 6.08 -10.74 -2.30
CA GLY A 105 6.22 -11.65 -1.16
C GLY A 105 7.34 -12.69 -1.31
N ALA A 106 7.44 -13.33 -2.48
CA ALA A 106 8.48 -14.32 -2.77
C ALA A 106 9.88 -13.72 -2.93
N GLN A 107 10.00 -12.45 -3.27
CA GLN A 107 11.29 -11.78 -3.48
C GLN A 107 11.88 -11.27 -2.17
N ARG A 108 11.04 -10.77 -1.24
CA ARG A 108 11.46 -10.12 0.00
C ARG A 108 12.48 -10.90 0.84
N PRO A 109 12.35 -12.22 1.05
CA PRO A 109 13.34 -12.99 1.79
C PRO A 109 14.70 -13.13 1.10
N LEU A 110 14.79 -12.82 -0.20
CA LEU A 110 16.00 -12.97 -1.00
C LEU A 110 16.86 -11.71 -1.02
N TYR A 111 16.30 -10.57 -0.64
CA TYR A 111 17.04 -9.32 -0.64
C TYR A 111 18.07 -9.27 0.49
N LYS A 112 19.32 -8.93 0.12
CA LYS A 112 20.40 -8.72 1.09
C LYS A 112 20.43 -7.30 1.63
N GLU A 113 19.96 -6.32 0.82
CA GLU A 113 19.83 -4.94 1.24
C GLU A 113 18.70 -4.84 2.29
N ARG A 114 19.04 -4.32 3.46
CA ARG A 114 18.10 -4.13 4.55
C ARG A 114 17.31 -2.82 4.44
N ASP A 115 17.90 -1.81 3.80
CA ASP A 115 17.20 -0.57 3.52
C ASP A 115 16.38 -0.68 2.24
N TRP A 116 15.14 -1.10 2.40
CA TRP A 116 14.26 -1.31 1.25
C TRP A 116 13.85 -0.01 0.55
N VAL A 117 14.07 1.18 1.14
CA VAL A 117 13.87 2.44 0.42
C VAL A 117 14.98 2.62 -0.61
N LYS A 118 16.25 2.44 -0.21
CA LYS A 118 17.39 2.47 -1.13
C LYS A 118 17.27 1.40 -2.20
N LEU A 119 16.90 0.18 -1.80
CA LEU A 119 16.65 -0.92 -2.74
C LEU A 119 15.57 -0.54 -3.77
N ALA A 120 14.43 -0.02 -3.31
CA ALA A 120 13.31 0.34 -4.16
C ALA A 120 13.67 1.41 -5.20
N LEU A 121 14.48 2.39 -4.82
CA LEU A 121 14.94 3.45 -5.71
C LEU A 121 16.12 3.03 -6.60
N SER A 122 16.82 1.93 -6.28
CA SER A 122 17.89 1.37 -7.11
C SER A 122 17.40 0.49 -8.25
N PHE A 123 16.14 0.03 -8.25
CA PHE A 123 15.59 -0.73 -9.37
C PHE A 123 15.50 0.14 -10.64
N PRO A 124 15.73 -0.43 -11.82
CA PRO A 124 15.70 0.32 -13.07
C PRO A 124 14.35 0.98 -13.37
N PHE A 125 14.36 2.26 -13.69
CA PHE A 125 13.22 3.02 -14.20
C PHE A 125 13.35 3.09 -15.73
N THR A 126 12.84 2.07 -16.42
CA THR A 126 13.02 1.87 -17.87
C THR A 126 12.02 2.63 -18.72
N ASP A 127 10.80 2.78 -18.21
CA ASP A 127 9.71 3.47 -18.89
C ASP A 127 9.53 4.89 -18.30
N ALA A 128 9.02 5.83 -19.08
CA ALA A 128 8.65 7.13 -18.55
C ALA A 128 7.51 6.99 -17.53
N PRO A 129 7.57 7.72 -16.39
CA PRO A 129 6.48 7.71 -15.42
C PRO A 129 5.14 8.05 -16.05
N ASN A 130 4.06 7.49 -15.52
CA ASN A 130 2.68 7.69 -15.97
C ASN A 130 2.39 7.19 -17.39
N THR A 131 3.21 6.30 -17.97
CA THR A 131 2.99 5.76 -19.31
C THR A 131 2.57 4.29 -19.33
N LYS A 132 3.04 3.51 -18.35
CA LYS A 132 2.80 2.06 -18.31
C LYS A 132 2.45 1.61 -16.90
N PHE A 133 1.35 0.88 -16.79
CA PHE A 133 0.96 0.23 -15.54
C PHE A 133 1.79 -1.03 -15.31
N VAL A 134 2.49 -1.08 -14.18
CA VAL A 134 3.19 -2.28 -13.70
C VAL A 134 2.84 -2.49 -12.23
N TYR A 135 2.04 -3.52 -11.95
CA TYR A 135 1.69 -3.84 -10.57
C TYR A 135 2.94 -4.18 -9.76
N ASN A 136 3.21 -3.42 -8.71
CA ASN A 136 4.35 -3.64 -7.83
C ASN A 136 4.05 -3.25 -6.37
N ASN A 137 4.96 -3.57 -5.46
CA ASN A 137 4.88 -3.17 -4.06
C ASN A 137 5.77 -1.95 -3.73
N VAL A 138 6.63 -1.53 -4.64
CA VAL A 138 7.53 -0.38 -4.45
C VAL A 138 6.73 0.89 -4.22
N GLY A 139 5.77 1.19 -5.10
CA GLY A 139 4.98 2.41 -5.02
C GLY A 139 4.28 2.59 -3.66
N PRO A 140 3.39 1.68 -3.27
CA PRO A 140 2.69 1.78 -1.98
C PRO A 140 3.63 1.73 -0.76
N TYR A 141 4.73 0.99 -0.83
CA TYR A 141 5.73 0.97 0.22
C TYR A 141 6.40 2.34 0.39
N LEU A 142 6.93 2.92 -0.68
CA LEU A 142 7.57 4.25 -0.64
C LEU A 142 6.58 5.33 -0.20
N ALA A 143 5.34 5.30 -0.72
CA ALA A 143 4.30 6.23 -0.31
C ALA A 143 4.02 6.14 1.21
N GLY A 144 3.91 4.92 1.75
CA GLY A 144 3.76 4.69 3.18
C GLY A 144 4.96 5.17 4.00
N VAL A 145 6.19 4.93 3.53
CA VAL A 145 7.40 5.42 4.20
C VAL A 145 7.46 6.95 4.18
N LEU A 146 7.05 7.59 3.08
CA LEU A 146 7.03 9.05 3.01
C LEU A 146 6.08 9.64 4.05
N VAL A 147 4.87 9.09 4.20
CA VAL A 147 3.94 9.50 5.26
C VAL A 147 4.58 9.35 6.64
N GLN A 148 5.21 8.19 6.93
CA GLN A 148 5.87 7.94 8.22
C GLN A 148 6.98 8.96 8.49
N ARG A 149 7.82 9.27 7.52
CA ARG A 149 8.90 10.26 7.66
C ARG A 149 8.37 11.68 7.92
N ARG A 150 7.31 12.07 7.22
CA ARG A 150 6.72 13.41 7.33
C ARG A 150 5.88 13.61 8.59
N SER A 151 5.19 12.56 9.04
CA SER A 151 4.37 12.59 10.26
C SER A 151 5.17 12.32 11.54
N GLY A 152 6.35 11.69 11.43
CA GLY A 152 7.17 11.31 12.57
C GLY A 152 6.69 10.07 13.33
N CYS A 153 5.72 9.30 12.78
CA CYS A 153 5.21 8.09 13.40
C CYS A 153 4.93 6.99 12.34
N ASP A 154 4.72 5.73 12.78
CA ASP A 154 4.36 4.63 11.89
C ASP A 154 2.93 4.78 11.35
N LEU A 155 2.58 4.01 10.29
CA LEU A 155 1.27 4.13 9.65
C LEU A 155 0.11 3.73 10.56
N VAL A 156 0.30 2.80 11.50
CA VAL A 156 -0.77 2.41 12.44
C VAL A 156 -1.08 3.58 13.36
N SER A 157 -0.04 4.16 13.96
CA SER A 157 -0.16 5.33 14.84
C SER A 157 -0.75 6.54 14.10
N TYR A 158 -0.31 6.78 12.86
CA TYR A 158 -0.82 7.88 12.03
C TYR A 158 -2.30 7.74 11.68
N LEU A 159 -2.71 6.51 11.32
CA LEU A 159 -4.07 6.23 10.87
C LEU A 159 -5.06 5.97 12.01
N THR A 160 -4.60 5.62 13.21
CA THR A 160 -5.50 5.30 14.32
C THR A 160 -6.52 6.42 14.57
N PRO A 161 -6.15 7.67 14.85
CA PRO A 161 -7.12 8.74 15.07
C PRO A 161 -7.82 9.24 13.81
N ARG A 162 -7.29 8.96 12.62
CA ARG A 162 -7.79 9.48 11.33
C ARG A 162 -8.74 8.54 10.61
N LEU A 163 -8.55 7.23 10.79
CA LEU A 163 -9.27 6.21 10.05
C LEU A 163 -9.76 5.07 10.93
N PHE A 164 -8.87 4.42 11.68
CA PHE A 164 -9.18 3.17 12.36
C PHE A 164 -10.23 3.33 13.46
N GLU A 165 -10.11 4.35 14.31
CA GLU A 165 -11.10 4.64 15.35
C GLU A 165 -12.48 4.94 14.76
N HIS A 166 -12.55 5.73 13.69
CA HIS A 166 -13.80 6.06 13.01
C HIS A 166 -14.48 4.86 12.35
N LEU A 167 -13.70 3.85 11.96
CA LEU A 167 -14.21 2.59 11.40
C LEU A 167 -14.43 1.50 12.44
N GLY A 168 -14.14 1.76 13.72
CA GLY A 168 -14.22 0.77 14.79
C GLY A 168 -13.17 -0.36 14.67
N ILE A 169 -12.08 -0.13 13.95
CA ILE A 169 -10.98 -1.08 13.82
C ILE A 169 -10.11 -1.01 15.06
N VAL A 170 -10.06 -2.10 15.82
CA VAL A 170 -9.39 -2.18 17.11
C VAL A 170 -8.06 -2.92 16.97
N ARG A 171 -6.97 -2.32 17.46
CA ARG A 171 -5.62 -2.90 17.48
C ARG A 171 -5.16 -3.43 16.12
N PRO A 172 -5.20 -2.64 15.04
CA PRO A 172 -4.61 -3.06 13.78
C PRO A 172 -3.11 -3.32 13.96
N THR A 173 -2.58 -4.30 13.24
CA THR A 173 -1.14 -4.55 13.18
C THR A 173 -0.71 -4.58 11.72
N TRP A 174 0.54 -4.23 11.45
CA TRP A 174 1.05 -4.16 10.08
C TRP A 174 2.46 -4.72 9.98
N GLU A 175 2.75 -5.45 8.91
CA GLU A 175 4.11 -5.91 8.61
C GLU A 175 5.07 -4.72 8.52
N ILE A 176 6.32 -4.95 8.93
CA ILE A 176 7.40 -3.96 8.86
C ILE A 176 8.53 -4.45 7.96
N ASP A 177 9.30 -3.52 7.44
CA ASP A 177 10.55 -3.79 6.74
C ASP A 177 11.69 -4.14 7.73
N PRO A 178 12.88 -4.57 7.26
CA PRO A 178 13.99 -4.92 8.14
C PRO A 178 14.54 -3.76 9.01
N LEU A 179 14.14 -2.52 8.75
CA LEU A 179 14.48 -1.34 9.55
C LEU A 179 13.32 -0.85 10.43
N GLY A 180 12.22 -1.60 10.51
CA GLY A 180 11.09 -1.32 11.39
C GLY A 180 10.05 -0.34 10.84
N ARG A 181 10.13 0.03 9.56
CA ARG A 181 9.12 0.90 8.92
C ARG A 181 7.92 0.07 8.45
N THR A 182 6.71 0.56 8.63
CA THR A 182 5.51 -0.11 8.14
C THR A 182 5.58 -0.35 6.63
N PHE A 183 5.32 -1.59 6.19
CA PHE A 183 5.52 -1.99 4.81
C PHE A 183 4.53 -1.32 3.82
N GLY A 184 3.34 -0.94 4.25
CA GLY A 184 2.37 -0.18 3.44
C GLY A 184 1.79 -0.89 2.21
N ALA A 185 2.53 -1.78 1.57
CA ALA A 185 2.11 -2.47 0.36
C ALA A 185 1.34 -3.77 0.60
N GLY A 186 1.32 -4.24 1.83
CA GLY A 186 0.65 -5.46 2.27
C GLY A 186 0.81 -5.67 3.76
N GLY A 187 0.23 -6.75 4.32
CA GLY A 187 0.49 -7.17 5.68
C GLY A 187 -0.25 -6.38 6.77
N LEU A 188 -1.34 -5.74 6.47
CA LEU A 188 -2.27 -5.21 7.46
C LEU A 188 -3.18 -6.34 7.96
N PHE A 189 -3.38 -6.42 9.29
CA PHE A 189 -4.24 -7.38 9.99
C PHE A 189 -5.31 -6.67 10.81
#